data_a1cdc32247cc074bf75de3abd5e6724e
#
_entry.id   a1cdc32247cc074bf75de3abd5e6724e
#
_cell.length_a   1.000
_cell.length_b   1.000
_cell.length_c   1.000
_cell.angle_alpha   90.00
_cell.angle_beta   90.00
_cell.angle_gamma   90.00
#
_symmetry.space_group_name_H-M   'P 1'
#
loop_
_entity.id
_entity.type
_entity.pdbx_description
1 polymer ?
#
loop_
_entity_poly.entity_id
_entity_poly.type
_entity_poly.pdbx_seq_one_letter_code
_entity_poly.pdbx_strand_id
1 'polypeptide(L)'
;SEGELEVSEDSGEKKPAFQLHRKYIVTQIKSGMVVIDQQRAHERVLYEQTLQRLESRKSASQQLLFQQTVHLSASDYELMKELVKPLEALGFEVGDFGNNAMVVSAVPAEAAHINAPELMEQFIEKYKYNSSEMKMELHEKLASSLAYLMCIKQGKSLSTEEMHHLVDQLFACQLPYYSISGKPTITTFTLDDIDQKFE
;
A
#
# COMPACT_ATOMS: atom_id res chain seq x y z
N SER A 1 24.12 0.33 -15.16
CA SER A 1 24.81 0.90 -13.99
C SER A 1 23.74 1.62 -13.18
N GLU A 2 23.41 1.04 -12.04
CA GLU A 2 22.50 1.59 -11.05
C GLU A 2 23.20 2.79 -10.40
N GLY A 3 22.81 3.99 -10.82
CA GLY A 3 23.23 5.23 -10.17
C GLY A 3 22.39 5.39 -8.91
N GLU A 4 23.01 5.32 -7.74
CA GLU A 4 22.42 5.74 -6.48
C GLU A 4 21.91 7.17 -6.63
N LEU A 5 20.60 7.37 -6.51
CA LEU A 5 19.99 8.69 -6.47
C LEU A 5 20.36 9.32 -5.11
N GLU A 6 21.47 10.07 -5.08
CA GLU A 6 21.80 10.92 -3.92
C GLU A 6 20.69 11.96 -3.74
N VAL A 7 19.79 11.70 -2.82
CA VAL A 7 18.89 12.71 -2.27
C VAL A 7 19.75 13.64 -1.43
N SER A 8 20.14 14.77 -1.97
CA SER A 8 21.01 15.74 -1.29
C SER A 8 20.32 16.25 -0.03
N GLU A 9 20.92 15.99 1.12
CA GLU A 9 20.78 16.82 2.32
C GLU A 9 21.43 18.19 2.04
N ASP A 10 20.70 19.11 1.44
CA ASP A 10 21.12 20.50 1.40
C ASP A 10 19.93 21.39 1.73
N SER A 11 20.10 22.17 2.82
CA SER A 11 19.18 23.18 3.38
C SER A 11 17.74 22.71 3.62
N GLY A 12 17.27 22.74 4.85
CA GLY A 12 15.96 22.31 5.39
C GLY A 12 14.68 22.76 4.69
N GLU A 13 14.71 23.13 3.43
CA GLU A 13 13.54 23.36 2.58
C GLU A 13 13.24 22.10 1.77
N LYS A 14 12.05 21.52 2.02
CA LYS A 14 11.54 20.42 1.20
C LYS A 14 11.40 20.90 -0.23
N LYS A 15 12.00 20.17 -1.18
CA LYS A 15 11.91 20.47 -2.60
C LYS A 15 10.45 20.54 -3.06
N PRO A 16 10.09 21.45 -3.97
CA PRO A 16 8.73 21.56 -4.46
C PRO A 16 8.28 20.24 -5.09
N ALA A 17 7.09 19.79 -4.70
CA ALA A 17 6.43 18.65 -5.29
C ALA A 17 5.05 19.10 -5.80
N PHE A 18 4.64 18.58 -6.95
CA PHE A 18 3.30 18.82 -7.47
C PHE A 18 2.69 17.53 -8.01
N GLN A 19 1.38 17.49 -8.03
CA GLN A 19 0.63 16.34 -8.51
C GLN A 19 0.19 16.55 -9.96
N LEU A 20 0.58 15.63 -10.86
CA LEU A 20 0.18 15.64 -12.25
C LEU A 20 -1.02 14.69 -12.45
N HIS A 21 -2.15 15.24 -12.91
CA HIS A 21 -3.40 14.50 -13.17
C HIS A 21 -3.88 13.62 -12.01
N ARG A 22 -3.56 13.97 -10.76
CA ARG A 22 -3.90 13.17 -9.56
C ARG A 22 -3.48 11.69 -9.69
N LYS A 23 -2.38 11.48 -10.40
CA LYS A 23 -1.85 10.16 -10.72
C LYS A 23 -0.36 10.07 -10.42
N TYR A 24 0.38 11.11 -10.73
CA TYR A 24 1.82 11.17 -10.55
C TYR A 24 2.22 12.30 -9.60
N ILE A 25 3.24 12.05 -8.80
CA ILE A 25 3.95 13.07 -8.04
C ILE A 25 5.21 13.40 -8.81
N VAL A 26 5.43 14.68 -9.06
CA VAL A 26 6.64 15.19 -9.74
C VAL A 26 7.41 16.04 -8.76
N THR A 27 8.70 15.76 -8.61
CA THR A 27 9.60 16.58 -7.78
C THR A 27 10.97 16.68 -8.41
N GLN A 28 11.68 17.75 -8.06
CA GLN A 28 13.00 18.04 -8.57
C GLN A 28 14.08 17.25 -7.85
N ILE A 29 15.09 16.79 -8.59
CA ILE A 29 16.36 16.26 -8.08
C ILE A 29 17.54 17.07 -8.66
N LYS A 30 18.76 16.86 -8.14
CA LYS A 30 19.95 17.59 -8.63
C LYS A 30 20.18 17.41 -10.13
N SER A 31 19.94 16.22 -10.66
CA SER A 31 20.19 15.85 -12.04
C SER A 31 19.01 16.06 -13.00
N GLY A 32 17.86 16.56 -12.49
CA GLY A 32 16.65 16.72 -13.30
C GLY A 32 15.37 16.62 -12.47
N MET A 33 14.44 15.76 -12.87
CA MET A 33 13.20 15.51 -12.13
C MET A 33 12.87 14.03 -12.04
N VAL A 34 12.12 13.65 -11.01
CA VAL A 34 11.52 12.34 -10.88
C VAL A 34 10.01 12.41 -11.00
N VAL A 35 9.43 11.40 -11.62
CA VAL A 35 7.99 11.20 -11.74
C VAL A 35 7.65 9.88 -11.04
N ILE A 36 6.77 9.94 -10.06
CA ILE A 36 6.42 8.82 -9.18
C ILE A 36 4.94 8.49 -9.40
N ASP A 37 4.63 7.23 -9.70
CA ASP A 37 3.24 6.74 -9.73
C ASP A 37 2.73 6.64 -8.29
N GLN A 38 1.79 7.52 -7.89
CA GLN A 38 1.33 7.63 -6.51
C GLN A 38 0.66 6.34 -5.99
N GLN A 39 -0.06 5.61 -6.83
CA GLN A 39 -0.72 4.38 -6.42
C GLN A 39 0.30 3.26 -6.21
N ARG A 40 1.20 3.05 -7.18
CA ARG A 40 2.26 2.03 -7.08
C ARG A 40 3.21 2.30 -5.93
N ALA A 41 3.56 3.57 -5.71
CA ALA A 41 4.39 3.99 -4.60
C ALA A 41 3.73 3.65 -3.26
N HIS A 42 2.47 4.03 -3.05
CA HIS A 42 1.77 3.77 -1.81
C HIS A 42 1.49 2.28 -1.60
N GLU A 43 1.18 1.53 -2.68
CA GLU A 43 1.03 0.08 -2.61
C GLU A 43 2.34 -0.60 -2.17
N ARG A 44 3.50 -0.17 -2.69
CA ARG A 44 4.82 -0.65 -2.24
C ARG A 44 5.08 -0.34 -0.77
N VAL A 45 4.83 0.88 -0.35
CA VAL A 45 4.98 1.31 1.06
C VAL A 45 4.13 0.44 1.98
N LEU A 46 2.83 0.29 1.69
CA LEU A 46 1.92 -0.51 2.51
C LEU A 46 2.29 -1.99 2.52
N TYR A 47 2.74 -2.53 1.39
CA TYR A 47 3.20 -3.91 1.30
C TYR A 47 4.37 -4.19 2.26
N GLU A 48 5.43 -3.38 2.20
CA GLU A 48 6.59 -3.59 3.07
C GLU A 48 6.28 -3.33 4.55
N GLN A 49 5.47 -2.31 4.85
CA GLN A 49 5.00 -2.06 6.22
C GLN A 49 4.15 -3.23 6.76
N THR A 50 3.30 -3.82 5.93
CA THR A 50 2.46 -4.96 6.32
C THR A 50 3.32 -6.20 6.60
N LEU A 51 4.32 -6.49 5.75
CA LEU A 51 5.27 -7.57 6.01
C LEU A 51 6.00 -7.38 7.35
N GLN A 52 6.50 -6.17 7.59
CA GLN A 52 7.18 -5.84 8.85
C GLN A 52 6.27 -6.01 10.08
N ARG A 53 4.99 -5.65 9.97
CA ARG A 53 4.00 -5.84 11.05
C ARG A 53 3.71 -7.31 11.31
N LEU A 54 3.61 -8.14 10.26
CA LEU A 54 3.44 -9.59 10.40
C LEU A 54 4.62 -10.23 11.14
N GLU A 55 5.84 -9.78 10.88
CA GLU A 55 7.05 -10.26 11.55
C GLU A 55 7.11 -9.78 13.01
N SER A 56 6.88 -8.50 13.26
CA SER A 56 6.99 -7.87 14.58
C SER A 56 5.77 -8.11 15.48
N ARG A 57 4.63 -8.53 14.91
CA ARG A 57 3.33 -8.66 15.57
C ARG A 57 2.87 -7.37 16.29
N LYS A 58 3.22 -6.23 15.74
CA LYS A 58 2.85 -4.90 16.25
C LYS A 58 2.06 -4.17 15.17
N SER A 59 0.79 -3.97 15.41
CA SER A 59 -0.06 -3.14 14.55
C SER A 59 -0.98 -2.26 15.37
N ALA A 60 -1.32 -1.10 14.82
CA ALA A 60 -2.34 -0.24 15.37
C ALA A 60 -3.72 -0.72 14.88
N SER A 61 -4.62 -0.91 15.83
CA SER A 61 -6.00 -1.33 15.59
C SER A 61 -6.94 -0.18 15.89
N GLN A 62 -7.96 -0.02 15.05
CA GLN A 62 -9.06 0.90 15.24
C GLN A 62 -10.33 0.12 15.56
N GLN A 63 -10.83 0.28 16.78
CA GLN A 63 -12.11 -0.31 17.18
C GLN A 63 -13.26 0.32 16.40
N LEU A 64 -14.18 -0.51 15.94
CA LEU A 64 -15.43 -0.08 15.32
C LEU A 64 -16.43 0.34 16.40
N LEU A 65 -17.21 1.39 16.15
CA LEU A 65 -18.30 1.80 17.06
C LEU A 65 -19.33 0.67 17.22
N PHE A 66 -19.59 -0.06 16.15
CA PHE A 66 -20.47 -1.21 16.13
C PHE A 66 -19.78 -2.36 15.41
N GLN A 67 -19.85 -3.54 16.00
CA GLN A 67 -19.39 -4.75 15.33
C GLN A 67 -20.18 -4.97 14.04
N GLN A 68 -19.48 -5.39 13.00
CA GLN A 68 -20.06 -5.67 11.70
C GLN A 68 -20.05 -7.17 11.41
N THR A 69 -21.19 -7.71 10.99
CA THR A 69 -21.30 -9.11 10.59
C THR A 69 -21.09 -9.22 9.09
N VAL A 70 -20.24 -10.17 8.68
CA VAL A 70 -19.96 -10.50 7.28
C VAL A 70 -20.42 -11.91 7.02
N HIS A 71 -21.36 -12.09 6.09
CA HIS A 71 -21.83 -13.40 5.66
C HIS A 71 -21.01 -13.87 4.45
N LEU A 72 -20.48 -15.08 4.53
CA LEU A 72 -19.55 -15.63 3.56
C LEU A 72 -20.11 -16.89 2.90
N SER A 73 -19.57 -17.28 1.75
CA SER A 73 -19.74 -18.63 1.25
C SER A 73 -19.10 -19.65 2.20
N ALA A 74 -19.50 -20.89 2.15
CA ALA A 74 -18.90 -21.93 3.00
C ALA A 74 -17.38 -22.05 2.81
N SER A 75 -16.91 -21.93 1.54
CA SER A 75 -15.49 -21.98 1.23
C SER A 75 -14.72 -20.77 1.76
N ASP A 76 -15.30 -19.56 1.64
CA ASP A 76 -14.67 -18.33 2.12
C ASP A 76 -14.66 -18.25 3.65
N TYR A 77 -15.68 -18.79 4.29
CA TYR A 77 -15.71 -18.92 5.75
C TYR A 77 -14.60 -19.84 6.28
N GLU A 78 -14.38 -21.01 5.66
CA GLU A 78 -13.28 -21.90 6.03
C GLU A 78 -11.91 -21.21 5.78
N LEU A 79 -11.73 -20.54 4.66
CA LEU A 79 -10.53 -19.75 4.38
C LEU A 79 -10.30 -18.67 5.46
N MET A 80 -11.34 -17.94 5.83
CA MET A 80 -11.23 -16.87 6.84
C MET A 80 -10.84 -17.41 8.21
N LYS A 81 -11.31 -18.57 8.61
CA LYS A 81 -10.89 -19.20 9.87
C LYS A 81 -9.38 -19.45 9.92
N GLU A 82 -8.79 -19.83 8.81
CA GLU A 82 -7.33 -20.02 8.72
C GLU A 82 -6.56 -18.68 8.78
N LEU A 83 -7.17 -17.58 8.31
CA LEU A 83 -6.56 -16.27 8.24
C LEU A 83 -6.76 -15.37 9.46
N VAL A 84 -7.62 -15.76 10.42
CA VAL A 84 -7.91 -14.95 11.62
C VAL A 84 -6.63 -14.55 12.37
N LYS A 85 -5.76 -15.51 12.70
CA LYS A 85 -4.52 -15.22 13.45
C LYS A 85 -3.55 -14.28 12.73
N PRO A 86 -3.22 -14.50 11.44
CA PRO A 86 -2.42 -13.53 10.71
C PRO A 86 -3.09 -12.15 10.61
N LEU A 87 -4.41 -12.08 10.45
CA LEU A 87 -5.14 -10.82 10.40
C LEU A 87 -5.12 -10.06 11.73
N GLU A 88 -5.19 -10.78 12.86
CA GLU A 88 -5.01 -10.19 14.20
C GLU A 88 -3.65 -9.49 14.33
N ALA A 89 -2.58 -10.10 13.82
CA ALA A 89 -1.25 -9.49 13.80
C ALA A 89 -1.19 -8.19 12.99
N LEU A 90 -2.15 -7.96 12.10
CA LEU A 90 -2.28 -6.75 11.26
C LEU A 90 -3.26 -5.73 11.81
N GLY A 91 -3.88 -5.99 12.96
CA GLY A 91 -4.80 -5.07 13.63
C GLY A 91 -6.27 -5.29 13.32
N PHE A 92 -6.63 -6.40 12.67
CA PHE A 92 -8.02 -6.84 12.59
C PHE A 92 -8.42 -7.57 13.86
N GLU A 93 -9.65 -7.38 14.30
CA GLU A 93 -10.31 -8.27 15.25
C GLU A 93 -11.51 -8.91 14.56
N VAL A 94 -11.34 -10.17 14.21
CA VAL A 94 -12.34 -10.97 13.50
C VAL A 94 -12.67 -12.20 14.33
N GLY A 95 -13.93 -12.37 14.66
CA GLY A 95 -14.45 -13.50 15.42
C GLY A 95 -15.37 -14.38 14.60
N ASP A 96 -15.42 -15.64 14.95
CA ASP A 96 -16.37 -16.60 14.39
C ASP A 96 -17.76 -16.36 15.00
N PHE A 97 -18.78 -16.16 14.14
CA PHE A 97 -20.17 -16.01 14.56
C PHE A 97 -21.03 -17.26 14.29
N GLY A 98 -20.45 -18.25 13.59
CA GLY A 98 -21.15 -19.44 13.13
C GLY A 98 -22.01 -19.19 11.88
N ASN A 99 -22.60 -20.24 11.34
CA ASN A 99 -23.46 -20.16 10.13
C ASN A 99 -22.83 -19.41 8.96
N ASN A 100 -21.56 -19.66 8.67
CA ASN A 100 -20.79 -18.96 7.63
C ASN A 100 -20.74 -17.44 7.81
N ALA A 101 -20.76 -16.95 9.04
CA ALA A 101 -20.64 -15.55 9.35
C ALA A 101 -19.43 -15.28 10.26
N MET A 102 -18.78 -14.15 10.02
CA MET A 102 -17.72 -13.59 10.85
C MET A 102 -18.16 -12.25 11.40
N VAL A 103 -17.69 -11.91 12.59
CA VAL A 103 -17.88 -10.58 13.20
C VAL A 103 -16.56 -9.85 13.18
N VAL A 104 -16.58 -8.62 12.65
CA VAL A 104 -15.44 -7.69 12.64
C VAL A 104 -15.69 -6.65 13.71
N SER A 105 -14.83 -6.55 14.72
CA SER A 105 -14.88 -5.55 15.80
C SER A 105 -13.80 -4.49 15.69
N ALA A 106 -12.69 -4.78 15.00
CA ALA A 106 -11.65 -3.81 14.72
C ALA A 106 -10.99 -4.04 13.35
N VAL A 107 -10.44 -2.98 12.80
CA VAL A 107 -9.67 -2.97 11.54
C VAL A 107 -8.33 -2.25 11.74
N PRO A 108 -7.32 -2.47 10.88
CA PRO A 108 -6.12 -1.63 10.89
C PRO A 108 -6.47 -0.14 10.84
N ALA A 109 -5.71 0.70 11.53
CA ALA A 109 -5.97 2.13 11.58
C ALA A 109 -6.03 2.79 10.18
N GLU A 110 -5.21 2.30 9.26
CA GLU A 110 -5.18 2.75 7.85
C GLU A 110 -6.46 2.39 7.07
N ALA A 111 -7.17 1.37 7.50
CA ALA A 111 -8.42 0.91 6.88
C ALA A 111 -9.69 1.45 7.56
N ALA A 112 -9.56 2.30 8.58
CA ALA A 112 -10.69 2.80 9.38
C ALA A 112 -11.75 3.58 8.58
N HIS A 113 -11.38 4.09 7.41
CA HIS A 113 -12.27 4.81 6.49
C HIS A 113 -13.03 3.89 5.52
N ILE A 114 -12.71 2.58 5.49
CA ILE A 114 -13.32 1.60 4.59
C ILE A 114 -14.42 0.86 5.36
N ASN A 115 -15.54 0.59 4.71
CA ASN A 115 -16.59 -0.25 5.27
C ASN A 115 -16.05 -1.65 5.55
N ALA A 116 -16.14 -2.14 6.78
CA ALA A 116 -15.50 -3.38 7.19
C ALA A 116 -16.03 -4.63 6.44
N PRO A 117 -17.34 -4.84 6.24
CA PRO A 117 -17.85 -5.93 5.40
C PRO A 117 -17.30 -5.88 3.98
N GLU A 118 -17.33 -4.71 3.34
CA GLU A 118 -16.82 -4.52 1.98
C GLU A 118 -15.31 -4.81 1.91
N LEU A 119 -14.54 -4.33 2.89
CA LEU A 119 -13.11 -4.60 3.00
C LEU A 119 -12.83 -6.11 3.09
N MET A 120 -13.58 -6.84 3.90
CA MET A 120 -13.40 -8.28 4.08
C MET A 120 -13.76 -9.07 2.81
N GLU A 121 -14.83 -8.71 2.13
CA GLU A 121 -15.24 -9.35 0.86
C GLU A 121 -14.17 -9.11 -0.23
N GLN A 122 -13.76 -7.87 -0.42
CA GLN A 122 -12.70 -7.50 -1.38
C GLN A 122 -11.36 -8.15 -1.03
N PHE A 123 -11.04 -8.25 0.27
CA PHE A 123 -9.82 -8.92 0.73
C PHE A 123 -9.81 -10.40 0.33
N ILE A 124 -10.90 -11.12 0.58
CA ILE A 124 -11.02 -12.54 0.22
C ILE A 124 -10.86 -12.73 -1.28
N GLU A 125 -11.53 -11.93 -2.09
CA GLU A 125 -11.42 -11.99 -3.56
C GLU A 125 -9.98 -11.75 -4.02
N LYS A 126 -9.34 -10.70 -3.51
CA LYS A 126 -7.97 -10.36 -3.88
C LYS A 126 -6.95 -11.39 -3.41
N TYR A 127 -7.15 -11.93 -2.21
CA TYR A 127 -6.30 -13.01 -1.67
C TYR A 127 -6.39 -14.28 -2.52
N LYS A 128 -7.58 -14.68 -2.92
CA LYS A 128 -7.82 -15.84 -3.80
C LYS A 128 -7.19 -15.63 -5.18
N TYR A 129 -7.34 -14.42 -5.75
CA TYR A 129 -6.68 -14.06 -7.01
C TYR A 129 -5.16 -14.17 -6.90
N ASN A 130 -4.55 -13.58 -5.89
CA ASN A 130 -3.10 -13.64 -5.67
C ASN A 130 -2.61 -15.07 -5.44
N SER A 131 -3.43 -15.92 -4.83
CA SER A 131 -3.11 -17.32 -4.59
C SER A 131 -3.11 -18.15 -5.88
N SER A 132 -3.92 -17.78 -6.88
CA SER A 132 -3.99 -18.49 -8.17
C SER A 132 -2.94 -18.05 -9.17
N GLU A 133 -2.62 -16.73 -9.17
CA GLU A 133 -1.80 -16.10 -10.21
C GLU A 133 -0.31 -15.96 -9.83
N MET A 134 0.01 -15.96 -8.54
CA MET A 134 1.35 -15.63 -8.05
C MET A 134 1.85 -16.72 -7.09
N LYS A 135 3.10 -17.15 -7.31
CA LYS A 135 3.80 -18.00 -6.33
C LYS A 135 4.30 -17.12 -5.16
N MET A 136 3.42 -16.87 -4.24
CA MET A 136 3.70 -16.07 -3.04
C MET A 136 3.52 -16.91 -1.78
N GLU A 137 4.33 -16.63 -0.77
CA GLU A 137 4.12 -17.17 0.59
C GLU A 137 2.91 -16.49 1.27
N LEU A 138 2.42 -17.09 2.37
CA LEU A 138 1.22 -16.61 3.07
C LEU A 138 1.31 -15.12 3.43
N HIS A 139 2.41 -14.68 4.03
CA HIS A 139 2.59 -13.28 4.45
C HIS A 139 2.62 -12.31 3.25
N GLU A 140 3.24 -12.73 2.15
CA GLU A 140 3.28 -11.94 0.91
C GLU A 140 1.89 -11.80 0.28
N LYS A 141 1.08 -12.87 0.27
CA LYS A 141 -0.31 -12.84 -0.21
C LYS A 141 -1.17 -11.88 0.61
N LEU A 142 -1.06 -11.95 1.95
CA LEU A 142 -1.77 -11.06 2.87
C LEU A 142 -1.35 -9.61 2.64
N ALA A 143 -0.04 -9.34 2.65
CA ALA A 143 0.50 -8.00 2.48
C ALA A 143 0.12 -7.39 1.12
N SER A 144 0.24 -8.16 0.04
CA SER A 144 -0.12 -7.73 -1.31
C SER A 144 -1.61 -7.43 -1.43
N SER A 145 -2.47 -8.27 -0.87
CA SER A 145 -3.92 -8.09 -0.93
C SER A 145 -4.37 -6.84 -0.17
N LEU A 146 -3.87 -6.64 1.05
CA LEU A 146 -4.20 -5.46 1.86
C LEU A 146 -3.61 -4.18 1.29
N ALA A 147 -2.37 -4.20 0.83
CA ALA A 147 -1.73 -3.04 0.20
C ALA A 147 -2.52 -2.56 -1.02
N TYR A 148 -2.96 -3.48 -1.88
CA TYR A 148 -3.81 -3.15 -3.03
C TYR A 148 -5.12 -2.48 -2.63
N LEU A 149 -5.76 -2.95 -1.57
CA LEU A 149 -7.07 -2.42 -1.13
C LEU A 149 -6.94 -1.07 -0.44
N MET A 150 -5.91 -0.89 0.39
CA MET A 150 -5.75 0.29 1.23
C MET A 150 -4.93 1.42 0.60
N CYS A 151 -4.23 1.17 -0.53
CA CYS A 151 -3.40 2.19 -1.15
C CYS A 151 -4.22 3.34 -1.74
N ILE A 152 -3.58 4.50 -1.83
CA ILE A 152 -4.10 5.68 -2.53
C ILE A 152 -4.35 5.30 -3.99
N LYS A 153 -5.57 5.52 -4.47
CA LYS A 153 -5.93 5.26 -5.86
C LYS A 153 -5.61 6.45 -6.76
N GLN A 154 -5.48 6.18 -8.06
CA GLN A 154 -5.42 7.25 -9.06
C GLN A 154 -6.68 8.11 -8.97
N GLY A 155 -6.53 9.42 -9.18
CA GLY A 155 -7.63 10.37 -9.08
C GLY A 155 -7.78 11.03 -7.69
N LYS A 156 -7.13 10.50 -6.64
CA LYS A 156 -7.12 11.14 -5.33
C LYS A 156 -6.17 12.33 -5.31
N SER A 157 -6.66 13.48 -4.88
CA SER A 157 -5.84 14.68 -4.63
C SER A 157 -5.02 14.49 -3.35
N LEU A 158 -3.77 14.91 -3.39
CA LEU A 158 -2.84 14.92 -2.26
C LEU A 158 -2.41 16.34 -1.94
N SER A 159 -2.30 16.68 -0.66
CA SER A 159 -1.64 17.91 -0.22
C SER A 159 -0.12 17.82 -0.44
N THR A 160 0.57 18.95 -0.34
CA THR A 160 2.03 18.97 -0.43
C THR A 160 2.68 18.11 0.65
N GLU A 161 2.16 18.15 1.87
CA GLU A 161 2.63 17.35 2.99
C GLU A 161 2.41 15.85 2.76
N GLU A 162 1.24 15.48 2.23
CA GLU A 162 0.93 14.09 1.88
C GLU A 162 1.85 13.58 0.76
N MET A 163 2.14 14.40 -0.24
CA MET A 163 3.09 14.04 -1.31
C MET A 163 4.50 13.82 -0.76
N HIS A 164 5.01 14.74 0.05
CA HIS A 164 6.34 14.60 0.66
C HIS A 164 6.41 13.37 1.57
N HIS A 165 5.38 13.14 2.38
CA HIS A 165 5.33 11.97 3.26
C HIS A 165 5.37 10.66 2.47
N LEU A 166 4.61 10.56 1.38
CA LEU A 166 4.62 9.38 0.52
C LEU A 166 5.99 9.17 -0.15
N VAL A 167 6.63 10.24 -0.62
CA VAL A 167 7.97 10.18 -1.20
C VAL A 167 8.98 9.69 -0.18
N ASP A 168 8.98 10.26 1.03
CA ASP A 168 9.88 9.86 2.12
C ASP A 168 9.67 8.38 2.50
N GLN A 169 8.42 7.93 2.61
CA GLN A 169 8.11 6.53 2.90
C GLN A 169 8.56 5.60 1.78
N LEU A 170 8.39 5.99 0.52
CA LEU A 170 8.82 5.19 -0.62
C LEU A 170 10.33 4.98 -0.62
N PHE A 171 11.11 6.03 -0.40
CA PHE A 171 12.57 5.92 -0.34
C PHE A 171 13.08 5.18 0.89
N ALA A 172 12.27 5.04 1.93
CA ALA A 172 12.56 4.18 3.07
C ALA A 172 12.27 2.68 2.81
N CYS A 173 11.61 2.33 1.71
CA CYS A 173 11.38 0.95 1.31
C CYS A 173 12.68 0.26 0.87
N GLN A 174 12.71 -1.07 0.99
CA GLN A 174 13.84 -1.88 0.49
C GLN A 174 13.91 -1.90 -1.04
N LEU A 175 12.75 -1.90 -1.71
CA LEU A 175 12.64 -1.94 -3.17
C LEU A 175 11.78 -0.78 -3.70
N PRO A 176 12.22 0.49 -3.56
CA PRO A 176 11.41 1.65 -3.87
C PRO A 176 11.10 1.82 -5.37
N TYR A 177 11.93 1.27 -6.25
CA TYR A 177 11.85 1.48 -7.69
C TYR A 177 10.84 0.60 -8.42
N TYR A 178 10.34 -0.45 -7.77
CA TYR A 178 9.44 -1.42 -8.38
C TYR A 178 8.21 -1.69 -7.54
N SER A 179 7.06 -1.77 -8.21
CA SER A 179 5.81 -2.24 -7.61
C SER A 179 5.90 -3.73 -7.27
N ILE A 180 4.89 -4.25 -6.57
CA ILE A 180 4.78 -5.69 -6.23
C ILE A 180 4.76 -6.54 -7.51
N SER A 181 4.16 -6.04 -8.59
CA SER A 181 4.11 -6.71 -9.90
C SER A 181 5.34 -6.46 -10.78
N GLY A 182 6.40 -5.84 -10.26
CA GLY A 182 7.64 -5.58 -10.99
C GLY A 182 7.60 -4.41 -11.97
N LYS A 183 6.54 -3.58 -11.94
CA LYS A 183 6.44 -2.37 -12.76
C LYS A 183 7.15 -1.19 -12.08
N PRO A 184 7.77 -0.26 -12.84
CA PRO A 184 8.41 0.91 -12.25
C PRO A 184 7.45 1.74 -11.39
N THR A 185 7.91 2.15 -10.21
CA THR A 185 7.25 3.13 -9.34
C THR A 185 7.73 4.55 -9.63
N ILE A 186 8.99 4.68 -10.06
CA ILE A 186 9.71 5.93 -10.27
C ILE A 186 10.30 5.92 -11.68
N THR A 187 10.23 7.06 -12.33
CA THR A 187 10.93 7.36 -13.59
C THR A 187 11.68 8.69 -13.43
N THR A 188 12.91 8.75 -13.94
CA THR A 188 13.77 9.95 -13.88
C THR A 188 13.91 10.55 -15.27
N PHE A 189 13.84 11.86 -15.34
CA PHE A 189 14.20 12.65 -16.52
C PHE A 189 15.39 13.54 -16.13
N THR A 190 16.53 13.32 -16.77
CA THR A 190 17.73 14.12 -16.55
C THR A 190 17.61 15.50 -17.22
N LEU A 191 18.43 16.45 -16.82
CA LEU A 191 18.50 17.74 -17.53
C LEU A 191 18.88 17.54 -19.00
N ASP A 192 19.81 16.63 -19.29
CA ASP A 192 20.21 16.30 -20.66
C ASP A 192 19.02 15.73 -21.48
N ASP A 193 18.19 14.86 -20.88
CA ASP A 193 16.98 14.34 -21.55
C ASP A 193 16.00 15.47 -21.90
N ILE A 194 15.93 16.48 -21.04
CA ILE A 194 15.06 17.65 -21.23
C ILE A 194 15.66 18.57 -22.30
N ASP A 195 16.94 18.90 -22.19
CA ASP A 195 17.65 19.81 -23.13
C ASP A 195 17.58 19.30 -24.56
N GLN A 196 17.76 17.97 -24.77
CA GLN A 196 17.61 17.32 -26.09
C GLN A 196 16.23 17.51 -26.73
N LYS A 197 15.19 17.89 -25.97
CA LYS A 197 13.86 18.18 -26.54
C LYS A 197 13.73 19.61 -27.08
N PHE A 198 14.71 20.49 -26.77
CA PHE A 198 14.71 21.88 -27.19
C PHE A 198 15.77 22.15 -28.27
N GLU A 199 16.57 21.19 -28.67
CA GLU A 199 17.49 21.22 -29.81
C GLU A 199 16.77 20.86 -31.14
#